data_f77449a50478e35f7ec054869452334f
#
_entry.id   f77449a50478e35f7ec054869452334f
#
_cell.length_a   1.000
_cell.length_b   1.000
_cell.length_c   1.000
_cell.angle_alpha   90.00
_cell.angle_beta   90.00
_cell.angle_gamma   90.00
#
_symmetry.space_group_name_H-M   'P 1'
#
loop_
_entity.id
_entity.type
_entity.pdbx_description
1 polymer ?
#
loop_
_entity_poly.entity_id
_entity_poly.type
_entity_poly.pdbx_seq_one_letter_code
_entity_poly.pdbx_strand_id
1 'polypeptide(L)'
;MTKSFYIRSFSFLALLINLTMPGQIKAQADSTAKPATKEATTYSPLIAFVSVQKNDNSVDLKAIVQAKINGTLIKLTGFKIEFTVGTDSSVKKLGEVFTDSKGIAMLNCKADQLVLDTGGRLNFKASFAGKDSIEAAEEVIAVKRARLEITPVKDDSLLTVKLKLIDLSSGAETPVSETDLAVFVKRLFNPLKLGEGKTDEAGEAIVEIPKDLPGDTTGNITLIGKLEENDVYGNLEASIVQKWGTPVSDKIIELPRSLWSSHPPIWMLVTFIILVTAVWGHYIVIIYELFRLRKEEPKTVA
;
A
#
# COMPACT_ATOMS: atom_id res chain seq x y z
N MET A 1 -32.91 -46.52 -1.15
CA MET A 1 -33.96 -45.47 -1.22
C MET A 1 -33.49 -44.39 -2.16
N THR A 2 -33.87 -44.51 -3.30
CA THR A 2 -34.28 -43.80 -4.50
C THR A 2 -34.87 -42.41 -4.25
N LYS A 3 -34.42 -41.45 -5.05
CA LYS A 3 -35.16 -40.39 -5.75
C LYS A 3 -34.17 -39.40 -6.35
N SER A 4 -34.04 -39.36 -7.59
CA SER A 4 -34.81 -39.00 -8.77
C SER A 4 -34.51 -37.56 -9.23
N PHE A 5 -33.88 -37.54 -10.35
CA PHE A 5 -33.79 -36.60 -11.48
C PHE A 5 -35.05 -35.75 -11.73
N TYR A 6 -34.88 -34.45 -12.01
CA TYR A 6 -35.76 -33.72 -12.90
C TYR A 6 -35.00 -32.73 -13.78
N ILE A 7 -34.87 -33.12 -15.03
CA ILE A 7 -34.61 -32.29 -16.21
C ILE A 7 -35.97 -31.62 -16.57
N ARG A 8 -35.97 -30.34 -16.81
CA ARG A 8 -37.02 -29.65 -17.57
C ARG A 8 -36.43 -28.75 -18.65
N SER A 9 -36.44 -29.32 -19.82
CA SER A 9 -36.47 -28.72 -21.14
C SER A 9 -37.75 -27.86 -21.28
N PHE A 10 -37.62 -26.65 -21.87
CA PHE A 10 -38.77 -25.96 -22.47
C PHE A 10 -38.37 -25.38 -23.82
N SER A 11 -39.01 -25.97 -24.81
CA SER A 11 -38.94 -25.68 -26.24
C SER A 11 -39.80 -24.48 -26.63
N PHE A 12 -39.33 -23.76 -27.61
CA PHE A 12 -40.00 -23.20 -28.77
C PHE A 12 -41.46 -22.74 -28.67
N LEU A 13 -41.73 -21.48 -29.04
CA LEU A 13 -42.81 -21.17 -29.97
C LEU A 13 -42.51 -19.89 -30.78
N ALA A 14 -42.29 -20.06 -32.05
CA ALA A 14 -42.30 -19.02 -33.08
C ALA A 14 -43.75 -18.67 -33.43
N LEU A 15 -44.08 -17.38 -33.59
CA LEU A 15 -45.27 -16.96 -34.30
C LEU A 15 -44.92 -15.81 -35.26
N LEU A 16 -44.92 -16.14 -36.54
CA LEU A 16 -44.95 -15.26 -37.69
C LEU A 16 -46.39 -14.68 -37.84
N ILE A 17 -46.50 -13.36 -37.95
CA ILE A 17 -47.63 -12.75 -38.64
C ILE A 17 -47.10 -11.62 -39.51
N ASN A 18 -47.20 -11.86 -40.84
CA ASN A 18 -47.15 -10.87 -41.90
C ASN A 18 -48.44 -10.06 -41.92
N LEU A 19 -48.33 -8.76 -42.05
CA LEU A 19 -49.38 -8.03 -42.82
C LEU A 19 -48.76 -6.78 -43.46
N THR A 20 -48.77 -6.76 -44.76
CA THR A 20 -48.43 -5.71 -45.73
C THR A 20 -49.48 -4.61 -45.74
N MET A 21 -49.05 -3.34 -45.73
CA MET A 21 -49.71 -2.25 -46.50
C MET A 21 -48.69 -1.13 -46.82
N PRO A 22 -48.67 -0.62 -48.05
CA PRO A 22 -47.78 0.44 -48.47
C PRO A 22 -48.39 1.81 -48.24
N GLY A 23 -47.76 2.65 -47.46
CA GLY A 23 -48.09 4.07 -47.36
C GLY A 23 -46.86 4.89 -47.76
N GLN A 24 -46.90 5.49 -48.93
CA GLN A 24 -45.93 6.47 -49.36
C GLN A 24 -46.03 7.73 -48.54
N ILE A 25 -45.04 8.07 -47.78
CA ILE A 25 -44.84 9.40 -47.21
C ILE A 25 -43.53 9.97 -47.78
N LYS A 26 -43.70 11.11 -48.47
CA LYS A 26 -42.64 11.89 -49.09
C LYS A 26 -41.56 12.22 -48.06
N ALA A 27 -40.33 11.88 -48.38
CA ALA A 27 -39.15 12.35 -47.71
C ALA A 27 -39.00 13.86 -47.87
N GLN A 28 -39.16 14.60 -46.80
CA GLN A 28 -38.65 15.96 -46.69
C GLN A 28 -37.26 15.85 -46.06
N ALA A 29 -36.25 16.02 -46.91
CA ALA A 29 -34.87 16.09 -46.48
C ALA A 29 -34.67 17.42 -45.73
N ASP A 30 -34.65 17.37 -44.44
CA ASP A 30 -34.07 18.44 -43.63
C ASP A 30 -32.70 17.97 -43.13
N SER A 31 -31.70 18.31 -43.94
CA SER A 31 -30.31 18.02 -43.70
C SER A 31 -29.72 19.10 -42.83
N THR A 32 -29.83 18.96 -41.53
CA THR A 32 -28.87 19.60 -40.56
C THR A 32 -28.74 18.71 -39.33
N ALA A 33 -28.26 17.51 -39.53
CA ALA A 33 -27.65 16.78 -38.42
C ALA A 33 -26.30 17.45 -38.10
N LYS A 34 -26.33 18.42 -37.19
CA LYS A 34 -25.16 18.90 -36.48
C LYS A 34 -24.47 17.64 -35.92
N PRO A 35 -23.17 17.42 -36.21
CA PRO A 35 -22.49 16.26 -35.64
C PRO A 35 -22.62 16.40 -34.11
N ALA A 36 -23.19 15.37 -33.46
CA ALA A 36 -23.17 15.26 -32.02
C ALA A 36 -21.70 15.23 -31.59
N THR A 37 -21.24 16.37 -31.12
CA THR A 37 -19.96 16.45 -30.42
C THR A 37 -20.09 15.47 -29.27
N LYS A 38 -19.42 14.32 -29.31
CA LYS A 38 -19.24 13.47 -28.15
C LYS A 38 -18.67 14.38 -27.08
N GLU A 39 -19.47 14.73 -26.09
CA GLU A 39 -18.95 15.38 -24.90
C GLU A 39 -17.85 14.47 -24.37
N ALA A 40 -16.62 14.99 -24.41
CA ALA A 40 -15.48 14.29 -23.85
C ALA A 40 -15.77 14.09 -22.36
N THR A 41 -15.95 12.86 -21.96
CA THR A 41 -16.16 12.53 -20.55
C THR A 41 -14.90 12.95 -19.78
N THR A 42 -14.98 14.03 -19.02
CA THR A 42 -13.92 14.48 -18.13
C THR A 42 -14.09 13.88 -16.75
N TYR A 43 -12.99 13.54 -16.10
CA TYR A 43 -12.94 12.94 -14.78
C TYR A 43 -12.25 13.87 -13.82
N SER A 44 -12.87 14.15 -12.68
CA SER A 44 -12.28 14.97 -11.62
C SER A 44 -11.35 14.13 -10.78
N PRO A 45 -10.06 14.49 -10.64
CA PRO A 45 -9.12 13.78 -9.79
C PRO A 45 -9.33 14.15 -8.32
N LEU A 46 -8.99 13.21 -7.43
CA LEU A 46 -8.88 13.38 -5.99
C LEU A 46 -7.41 13.42 -5.64
N ILE A 47 -6.98 14.48 -4.97
CA ILE A 47 -5.62 14.62 -4.44
C ILE A 47 -5.69 14.47 -2.92
N ALA A 48 -5.10 13.40 -2.38
CA ALA A 48 -4.85 13.30 -0.95
C ALA A 48 -3.45 13.84 -0.69
N PHE A 49 -3.38 14.99 0.00
CA PHE A 49 -2.13 15.70 0.23
C PHE A 49 -1.77 15.67 1.71
N VAL A 50 -0.52 15.30 2.00
CA VAL A 50 0.01 15.17 3.37
C VAL A 50 1.40 15.79 3.44
N SER A 51 1.66 16.55 4.50
CA SER A 51 3.00 17.03 4.87
C SER A 51 3.50 16.31 6.12
N VAL A 52 4.78 15.97 6.16
CA VAL A 52 5.44 15.39 7.34
C VAL A 52 6.66 16.24 7.66
N GLN A 53 6.64 16.93 8.79
CA GLN A 53 7.78 17.71 9.29
C GLN A 53 8.74 16.77 10.01
N LYS A 54 10.04 16.83 9.70
CA LYS A 54 11.07 15.98 10.26
C LYS A 54 11.95 16.69 11.28
N ASN A 55 12.65 15.92 12.09
CA ASN A 55 13.55 16.43 13.11
C ASN A 55 14.79 17.18 12.56
N ASP A 56 15.15 16.97 11.29
CA ASP A 56 16.19 17.69 10.56
C ASP A 56 15.69 19.03 9.95
N ASN A 57 14.50 19.48 10.35
CA ASN A 57 13.80 20.64 9.83
C ASN A 57 13.40 20.54 8.34
N SER A 58 13.55 19.40 7.70
CA SER A 58 12.98 19.17 6.37
C SER A 58 11.50 18.82 6.46
N VAL A 59 10.80 18.96 5.34
CA VAL A 59 9.39 18.58 5.21
C VAL A 59 9.23 17.69 4.00
N ASP A 60 8.67 16.50 4.21
CA ASP A 60 8.25 15.62 3.12
C ASP A 60 6.81 15.96 2.73
N LEU A 61 6.63 16.34 1.48
CA LEU A 61 5.33 16.54 0.86
C LEU A 61 4.96 15.30 0.06
N LYS A 62 3.77 14.76 0.32
CA LYS A 62 3.26 13.55 -0.36
C LYS A 62 1.87 13.83 -0.91
N ALA A 63 1.71 13.75 -2.22
CA ALA A 63 0.43 13.82 -2.91
C ALA A 63 0.08 12.46 -3.51
N ILE A 64 -1.10 11.94 -3.22
CA ILE A 64 -1.65 10.73 -3.82
C ILE A 64 -2.77 11.15 -4.75
N VAL A 65 -2.63 10.85 -6.05
CA VAL A 65 -3.57 11.31 -7.06
C VAL A 65 -4.34 10.13 -7.62
N GLN A 66 -5.66 10.22 -7.56
CA GLN A 66 -6.58 9.18 -8.02
C GLN A 66 -7.75 9.83 -8.77
N ALA A 67 -8.37 9.11 -9.69
CA ALA A 67 -9.62 9.52 -10.32
C ALA A 67 -10.64 8.39 -10.28
N LYS A 68 -11.91 8.75 -10.15
CA LYS A 68 -13.01 7.78 -10.21
C LYS A 68 -13.46 7.64 -11.66
N ILE A 69 -13.04 6.54 -12.30
CA ILE A 69 -13.37 6.21 -13.69
C ILE A 69 -14.32 5.01 -13.69
N ASN A 70 -15.49 5.16 -14.29
CA ASN A 70 -16.52 4.11 -14.33
C ASN A 70 -16.85 3.49 -12.96
N GLY A 71 -16.88 4.33 -11.91
CA GLY A 71 -17.17 3.89 -10.55
C GLY A 71 -15.98 3.32 -9.76
N THR A 72 -14.85 3.08 -10.40
CA THR A 72 -13.64 2.54 -9.76
C THR A 72 -12.59 3.64 -9.55
N LEU A 73 -11.96 3.66 -8.38
CA LEU A 73 -10.82 4.54 -8.09
C LEU A 73 -9.56 3.99 -8.76
N ILE A 74 -9.04 4.75 -9.71
CA ILE A 74 -7.81 4.43 -10.45
C ILE A 74 -6.71 5.40 -10.03
N LYS A 75 -5.53 4.86 -9.73
CA LYS A 75 -4.33 5.63 -9.40
C LYS A 75 -3.76 6.25 -10.67
N LEU A 76 -3.52 7.56 -10.65
CA LEU A 76 -3.00 8.29 -11.79
C LEU A 76 -1.47 8.27 -11.77
N THR A 77 -0.85 7.54 -12.71
CA THR A 77 0.61 7.35 -12.82
C THR A 77 1.21 8.21 -13.94
N GLY A 78 2.40 8.75 -13.71
CA GLY A 78 3.10 9.60 -14.70
C GLY A 78 2.47 10.98 -14.86
N PHE A 79 1.70 11.45 -13.89
CA PHE A 79 1.12 12.80 -13.86
C PHE A 79 2.05 13.75 -13.12
N LYS A 80 2.23 14.95 -13.68
CA LYS A 80 3.08 15.98 -13.12
C LYS A 80 2.33 16.75 -12.04
N ILE A 81 2.87 16.76 -10.83
CA ILE A 81 2.37 17.52 -9.70
C ILE A 81 3.36 18.63 -9.37
N GLU A 82 2.86 19.84 -9.24
CA GLU A 82 3.61 21.01 -8.83
C GLU A 82 3.34 21.29 -7.34
N PHE A 83 4.41 21.43 -6.59
CA PHE A 83 4.35 21.78 -5.17
C PHE A 83 4.80 23.23 -4.98
N THR A 84 4.00 24.00 -4.25
CA THR A 84 4.29 25.38 -3.89
C THR A 84 4.11 25.61 -2.38
N VAL A 85 4.74 26.64 -1.86
CA VAL A 85 4.58 27.11 -0.46
C VAL A 85 4.35 28.61 -0.44
N GLY A 86 3.50 29.07 0.46
CA GLY A 86 3.19 30.47 0.67
C GLY A 86 1.72 30.78 0.44
N THR A 87 1.36 32.05 0.65
CA THR A 87 0.02 32.62 0.41
C THR A 87 0.01 33.40 -0.90
N ASP A 88 -1.16 33.77 -1.38
CA ASP A 88 -1.39 34.40 -2.68
C ASP A 88 -0.44 35.56 -3.01
N SER A 89 0.07 36.25 -2.00
CA SER A 89 1.01 37.40 -2.15
C SER A 89 2.49 36.97 -2.24
N SER A 90 2.84 35.71 -1.89
CA SER A 90 4.21 35.24 -1.81
C SER A 90 4.34 33.76 -2.07
N VAL A 91 3.83 33.29 -3.22
CA VAL A 91 3.93 31.88 -3.61
C VAL A 91 5.33 31.57 -4.12
N LYS A 92 5.99 30.62 -3.49
CA LYS A 92 7.29 30.07 -3.93
C LYS A 92 7.11 28.65 -4.42
N LYS A 93 7.60 28.37 -5.62
CA LYS A 93 7.64 27.02 -6.17
C LYS A 93 8.72 26.21 -5.47
N LEU A 94 8.35 25.01 -4.94
CA LEU A 94 9.25 24.08 -4.29
C LEU A 94 9.82 23.07 -5.30
N GLY A 95 8.98 22.59 -6.21
CA GLY A 95 9.41 21.64 -7.24
C GLY A 95 8.25 21.01 -7.99
N GLU A 96 8.60 20.20 -8.96
CA GLU A 96 7.67 19.39 -9.77
C GLU A 96 8.11 17.93 -9.71
N VAL A 97 7.16 17.04 -9.48
CA VAL A 97 7.41 15.59 -9.39
C VAL A 97 6.33 14.84 -10.17
N PHE A 98 6.72 13.76 -10.83
CA PHE A 98 5.77 12.86 -11.48
C PHE A 98 5.29 11.79 -10.51
N THR A 99 4.01 11.43 -10.59
CA THR A 99 3.45 10.34 -9.81
C THR A 99 4.04 8.98 -10.23
N ASP A 100 4.35 8.15 -9.26
CA ASP A 100 4.88 6.79 -9.45
C ASP A 100 3.78 5.78 -9.87
N SER A 101 4.12 4.49 -9.94
CA SER A 101 3.21 3.39 -10.27
C SER A 101 2.04 3.23 -9.26
N LYS A 102 2.15 3.85 -8.09
CA LYS A 102 1.11 3.88 -7.05
C LYS A 102 0.29 5.17 -7.06
N GLY A 103 0.54 6.09 -8.01
CA GLY A 103 -0.08 7.41 -8.08
C GLY A 103 0.43 8.37 -7.01
N ILE A 104 1.65 8.18 -6.50
CA ILE A 104 2.24 8.97 -5.42
C ILE A 104 3.33 9.89 -6.00
N ALA A 105 3.24 11.18 -5.71
CA ALA A 105 4.31 12.16 -5.91
C ALA A 105 4.88 12.55 -4.55
N MET A 106 6.19 12.46 -4.37
CA MET A 106 6.89 12.82 -3.12
C MET A 106 7.98 13.84 -3.40
N LEU A 107 8.01 14.90 -2.60
CA LEU A 107 9.03 15.95 -2.64
C LEU A 107 9.55 16.20 -1.24
N ASN A 108 10.86 16.14 -1.05
CA ASN A 108 11.51 16.57 0.18
C ASN A 108 11.94 18.03 0.05
N CYS A 109 11.49 18.86 0.97
CA CYS A 109 11.78 20.29 1.04
C CYS A 109 12.71 20.59 2.21
N LYS A 110 13.80 21.28 1.95
CA LYS A 110 14.74 21.70 3.01
C LYS A 110 14.23 22.94 3.74
N ALA A 111 14.73 23.16 4.95
CA ALA A 111 14.33 24.28 5.81
C ALA A 111 14.48 25.66 5.15
N ASP A 112 15.50 25.86 4.31
CA ASP A 112 15.79 27.11 3.59
C ASP A 112 14.76 27.44 2.48
N GLN A 113 14.02 26.46 2.05
CA GLN A 113 12.96 26.60 1.03
C GLN A 113 11.60 26.98 1.62
N LEU A 114 11.43 26.78 2.93
CA LEU A 114 10.17 26.98 3.61
C LEU A 114 9.91 28.49 3.87
N VAL A 115 8.70 28.93 3.54
CA VAL A 115 8.23 30.29 3.77
C VAL A 115 7.06 30.23 4.74
N LEU A 116 7.21 30.89 5.89
CA LEU A 116 6.14 31.04 6.88
C LEU A 116 5.26 32.24 6.52
N ASP A 117 3.98 32.10 6.76
CA ASP A 117 3.07 33.24 6.73
C ASP A 117 3.21 34.10 8.00
N THR A 118 2.44 35.19 8.06
CA THR A 118 2.41 36.09 9.23
C THR A 118 1.93 35.45 10.53
N GLY A 119 1.26 34.29 10.43
CA GLY A 119 0.80 33.48 11.56
C GLY A 119 1.74 32.30 11.91
N GLY A 120 2.92 32.24 11.31
CA GLY A 120 3.89 31.18 11.55
C GLY A 120 3.48 29.82 10.97
N ARG A 121 2.59 29.82 9.96
CA ARG A 121 2.13 28.60 9.28
C ARG A 121 2.86 28.37 7.97
N LEU A 122 3.01 27.13 7.62
CA LEU A 122 3.45 26.65 6.32
C LEU A 122 2.21 26.32 5.50
N ASN A 123 1.97 27.10 4.44
CA ASN A 123 0.85 26.87 3.53
C ASN A 123 1.38 26.16 2.30
N PHE A 124 1.16 24.87 2.22
CA PHE A 124 1.57 24.04 1.09
C PHE A 124 0.40 23.83 0.15
N LYS A 125 0.69 23.84 -1.15
CA LYS A 125 -0.28 23.55 -2.21
C LYS A 125 0.32 22.53 -3.16
N ALA A 126 -0.44 21.47 -3.44
CA ALA A 126 -0.18 20.52 -4.50
C ALA A 126 -1.17 20.79 -5.63
N SER A 127 -0.68 21.03 -6.85
CA SER A 127 -1.51 21.32 -8.01
C SER A 127 -1.21 20.41 -9.18
N PHE A 128 -2.27 20.01 -9.87
CA PHE A 128 -2.26 19.27 -11.11
C PHE A 128 -2.97 20.09 -12.19
N ALA A 129 -2.29 20.40 -13.29
CA ALA A 129 -2.81 21.29 -14.33
C ALA A 129 -3.87 20.66 -15.24
N GLY A 130 -4.19 19.36 -15.04
CA GLY A 130 -5.06 18.63 -15.96
C GLY A 130 -4.27 17.99 -17.10
N LYS A 131 -4.75 16.87 -17.59
CA LYS A 131 -4.19 16.19 -18.78
C LYS A 131 -5.21 15.23 -19.38
N ASP A 132 -5.31 15.23 -20.71
CA ASP A 132 -6.23 14.39 -21.48
C ASP A 132 -7.69 14.58 -21.00
N SER A 133 -8.32 13.52 -20.49
CA SER A 133 -9.69 13.54 -19.95
C SER A 133 -9.73 13.77 -18.43
N ILE A 134 -8.61 14.13 -17.79
CA ILE A 134 -8.53 14.42 -16.36
C ILE A 134 -8.48 15.92 -16.14
N GLU A 135 -9.39 16.45 -15.33
CA GLU A 135 -9.48 17.86 -14.99
C GLU A 135 -8.30 18.32 -14.13
N ALA A 136 -8.07 19.63 -14.11
CA ALA A 136 -7.15 20.24 -13.16
C ALA A 136 -7.70 20.10 -11.73
N ALA A 137 -6.80 19.90 -10.77
CA ALA A 137 -7.14 19.85 -9.36
C ALA A 137 -6.01 20.42 -8.50
N GLU A 138 -6.36 20.92 -7.34
CA GLU A 138 -5.42 21.41 -6.34
C GLU A 138 -5.89 21.06 -4.93
N GLU A 139 -4.93 20.88 -4.03
CA GLU A 139 -5.18 20.65 -2.62
C GLU A 139 -4.22 21.48 -1.79
N VAL A 140 -4.72 22.08 -0.70
CA VAL A 140 -3.96 22.99 0.16
C VAL A 140 -3.98 22.47 1.59
N ILE A 141 -2.84 22.47 2.24
CA ILE A 141 -2.71 22.22 3.68
C ILE A 141 -1.94 23.35 4.35
N ALA A 142 -2.43 23.76 5.51
CA ALA A 142 -1.82 24.79 6.32
C ALA A 142 -1.49 24.24 7.71
N VAL A 143 -0.20 24.13 8.04
CA VAL A 143 0.27 23.58 9.32
C VAL A 143 1.20 24.57 10.00
N LYS A 144 1.17 24.64 11.33
CA LYS A 144 2.18 25.39 12.09
C LYS A 144 3.52 24.68 12.04
N ARG A 145 4.59 25.46 12.01
CA ARG A 145 5.92 24.90 12.09
C ARG A 145 6.22 24.39 13.48
N ALA A 146 6.57 23.12 13.58
CA ALA A 146 6.95 22.49 14.83
C ALA A 146 8.10 21.50 14.60
N ARG A 147 8.79 21.12 15.67
CA ARG A 147 9.85 20.13 15.69
C ARG A 147 9.56 19.08 16.76
N LEU A 148 9.67 17.83 16.38
CA LEU A 148 9.62 16.71 17.29
C LEU A 148 11.05 16.22 17.54
N GLU A 149 11.46 16.17 18.79
CA GLU A 149 12.74 15.61 19.20
C GLU A 149 12.54 14.24 19.84
N ILE A 150 13.49 13.33 19.64
CA ILE A 150 13.48 11.98 20.17
C ILE A 150 14.80 11.71 20.90
N THR A 151 14.71 11.38 22.18
CA THR A 151 15.88 11.10 23.03
C THR A 151 15.68 9.76 23.71
N PRO A 152 16.49 8.75 23.35
CA PRO A 152 16.48 7.47 24.05
C PRO A 152 17.17 7.59 25.40
N VAL A 153 16.55 7.06 26.44
CA VAL A 153 17.05 7.03 27.80
C VAL A 153 17.11 5.58 28.27
N LYS A 154 18.23 5.17 28.79
CA LYS A 154 18.42 3.86 29.39
C LYS A 154 18.74 4.05 30.88
N ASP A 155 17.83 3.57 31.72
CA ASP A 155 18.01 3.56 33.16
C ASP A 155 18.01 2.11 33.65
N ASP A 156 19.15 1.65 34.15
CA ASP A 156 19.44 0.27 34.59
C ASP A 156 18.73 -0.82 33.76
N SER A 157 17.49 -1.10 34.11
CA SER A 157 16.68 -2.14 33.48
C SER A 157 15.51 -1.62 32.65
N LEU A 158 15.28 -0.31 32.56
CA LEU A 158 14.22 0.28 31.77
C LEU A 158 14.78 0.94 30.51
N LEU A 159 14.14 0.67 29.37
CA LEU A 159 14.38 1.38 28.13
C LEU A 159 13.21 2.33 27.90
N THR A 160 13.51 3.63 27.87
CA THR A 160 12.48 4.65 27.65
C THR A 160 12.88 5.57 26.51
N VAL A 161 11.89 6.09 25.82
CA VAL A 161 12.05 7.12 24.81
C VAL A 161 11.33 8.37 25.27
N LYS A 162 12.07 9.44 25.38
CA LYS A 162 11.56 10.77 25.66
C LYS A 162 11.32 11.48 24.33
N LEU A 163 10.11 11.90 24.09
CA LEU A 163 9.70 12.73 22.98
C LEU A 163 9.49 14.15 23.48
N LYS A 164 9.93 15.16 22.70
CA LYS A 164 9.70 16.56 23.03
C LYS A 164 9.13 17.28 21.81
N LEU A 165 7.95 17.88 21.98
CA LEU A 165 7.27 18.65 20.95
C LEU A 165 7.47 20.14 21.18
N ILE A 166 7.98 20.83 20.16
CA ILE A 166 8.36 22.25 20.20
C ILE A 166 7.66 22.97 19.06
N ASP A 167 6.89 23.99 19.40
CA ASP A 167 6.32 24.95 18.43
C ASP A 167 7.39 25.98 18.04
N LEU A 168 7.58 26.16 16.73
CA LEU A 168 8.53 27.11 16.14
C LEU A 168 7.84 28.22 15.36
N SER A 169 6.50 28.31 15.41
CA SER A 169 5.71 29.24 14.61
C SER A 169 5.93 30.71 14.97
N SER A 170 6.24 31.00 16.23
CA SER A 170 6.50 32.37 16.72
C SER A 170 7.94 32.83 16.52
N GLY A 171 8.83 31.97 16.02
CA GLY A 171 10.28 32.22 15.98
C GLY A 171 11.01 31.94 17.30
N ALA A 172 10.28 31.70 18.39
CA ALA A 172 10.82 31.22 19.67
C ALA A 172 10.43 29.76 19.87
N GLU A 173 11.27 29.00 20.56
CA GLU A 173 10.97 27.60 20.90
C GLU A 173 10.01 27.57 22.09
N THR A 174 8.77 27.14 21.85
CA THR A 174 7.76 26.98 22.89
C THR A 174 7.33 25.53 23.02
N PRO A 175 7.34 24.95 24.24
CA PRO A 175 6.88 23.57 24.42
C PRO A 175 5.38 23.46 24.18
N VAL A 176 4.95 22.34 23.63
CA VAL A 176 3.53 22.04 23.37
C VAL A 176 3.06 20.94 24.30
N SER A 177 2.14 21.27 25.19
CA SER A 177 1.54 20.33 26.14
C SER A 177 0.26 19.67 25.59
N GLU A 178 -0.24 18.69 26.35
CA GLU A 178 -1.55 18.08 26.11
C GLU A 178 -1.70 17.36 24.73
N THR A 179 -0.60 16.98 24.09
CA THR A 179 -0.59 16.39 22.75
C THR A 179 -0.16 14.92 22.82
N ASP A 180 -0.91 14.05 22.17
CA ASP A 180 -0.61 12.61 22.13
C ASP A 180 0.49 12.31 21.10
N LEU A 181 1.58 11.73 21.57
CA LEU A 181 2.72 11.30 20.76
C LEU A 181 2.86 9.78 20.82
N ALA A 182 3.20 9.17 19.71
CA ALA A 182 3.40 7.73 19.64
C ALA A 182 4.84 7.38 19.23
N VAL A 183 5.35 6.27 19.78
CA VAL A 183 6.64 5.71 19.41
C VAL A 183 6.43 4.43 18.63
N PHE A 184 7.15 4.32 17.53
CA PHE A 184 7.15 3.17 16.63
C PHE A 184 8.57 2.63 16.46
N VAL A 185 8.68 1.38 16.09
CA VAL A 185 9.92 0.80 15.56
C VAL A 185 9.76 0.50 14.07
N LYS A 186 10.74 0.88 13.27
CA LYS A 186 10.76 0.60 11.83
C LYS A 186 10.77 -0.91 11.59
N ARG A 187 9.87 -1.39 10.74
CA ARG A 187 9.79 -2.77 10.27
C ARG A 187 9.75 -2.80 8.75
N LEU A 188 9.87 -3.98 8.17
CA LEU A 188 9.97 -4.16 6.71
C LEU A 188 8.76 -3.59 5.94
N PHE A 189 7.55 -3.78 6.44
CA PHE A 189 6.33 -3.34 5.76
C PHE A 189 5.74 -2.10 6.42
N ASN A 190 5.31 -2.21 7.68
CA ASN A 190 4.72 -1.11 8.43
C ASN A 190 5.46 -0.92 9.75
N PRO A 191 5.62 0.33 10.22
CA PRO A 191 6.15 0.58 11.55
C PRO A 191 5.27 -0.08 12.62
N LEU A 192 5.89 -0.70 13.63
CA LEU A 192 5.20 -1.30 14.75
C LEU A 192 5.09 -0.26 15.88
N LYS A 193 3.87 0.05 16.31
CA LYS A 193 3.63 0.92 17.46
C LYS A 193 4.08 0.24 18.74
N LEU A 194 4.92 0.91 19.54
CA LEU A 194 5.43 0.42 20.81
C LEU A 194 4.65 0.97 21.99
N GLY A 195 4.23 2.23 21.89
CA GLY A 195 3.47 2.89 22.91
C GLY A 195 3.11 4.32 22.52
N GLU A 196 2.37 4.98 23.39
CA GLU A 196 1.98 6.38 23.26
C GLU A 196 2.08 7.08 24.61
N GLY A 197 2.27 8.36 24.58
CA GLY A 197 2.30 9.22 25.75
C GLY A 197 1.82 10.62 25.42
N LYS A 198 1.23 11.28 26.41
CA LYS A 198 0.77 12.66 26.31
C LYS A 198 1.84 13.62 26.80
N THR A 199 2.04 14.73 26.10
CA THR A 199 3.04 15.74 26.51
C THR A 199 2.60 16.48 27.78
N ASP A 200 3.55 16.72 28.66
CA ASP A 200 3.41 17.53 29.87
C ASP A 200 3.58 19.05 29.59
N GLU A 201 3.64 19.86 30.61
CA GLU A 201 3.85 21.31 30.52
C GLU A 201 5.20 21.70 29.87
N ALA A 202 6.21 20.81 29.96
CA ALA A 202 7.49 20.99 29.29
C ALA A 202 7.51 20.50 27.83
N GLY A 203 6.35 20.04 27.33
CA GLY A 203 6.20 19.45 26.00
C GLY A 203 6.81 18.05 25.87
N GLU A 204 7.01 17.35 26.99
CA GLU A 204 7.69 16.06 27.03
C GLU A 204 6.73 14.92 27.26
N ALA A 205 6.88 13.84 26.50
CA ALA A 205 6.18 12.57 26.68
C ALA A 205 7.20 11.45 26.83
N ILE A 206 7.00 10.54 27.78
CA ILE A 206 7.88 9.40 28.05
C ILE A 206 7.14 8.11 27.69
N VAL A 207 7.77 7.27 26.89
CA VAL A 207 7.22 5.98 26.47
C VAL A 207 8.21 4.87 26.79
N GLU A 208 7.75 3.81 27.46
CA GLU A 208 8.54 2.63 27.76
C GLU A 208 8.65 1.72 26.55
N ILE A 209 9.85 1.13 26.34
CA ILE A 209 10.16 0.28 25.21
C ILE A 209 10.39 -1.17 25.68
N PRO A 210 9.76 -2.18 25.07
CA PRO A 210 10.04 -3.58 25.35
C PRO A 210 11.51 -3.95 25.05
N LYS A 211 12.11 -4.82 25.87
CA LYS A 211 13.52 -5.22 25.74
C LYS A 211 13.78 -6.33 24.72
N ASP A 212 12.74 -7.03 24.30
CA ASP A 212 12.80 -8.22 23.45
C ASP A 212 12.53 -7.92 21.96
N LEU A 213 12.71 -6.65 21.55
CA LEU A 213 12.52 -6.26 20.17
C LEU A 213 13.59 -6.87 19.27
N PRO A 214 13.23 -7.55 18.17
CA PRO A 214 14.21 -8.00 17.20
C PRO A 214 14.86 -6.79 16.50
N GLY A 215 16.18 -6.77 16.47
CA GLY A 215 17.00 -5.77 15.77
C GLY A 215 17.50 -6.29 14.42
N ASP A 216 18.47 -5.56 13.84
CA ASP A 216 19.26 -6.06 12.72
C ASP A 216 20.31 -7.09 13.20
N THR A 217 21.20 -7.51 12.32
CA THR A 217 22.30 -8.45 12.65
C THR A 217 23.24 -7.94 13.75
N THR A 218 23.30 -6.63 13.97
CA THR A 218 24.13 -5.98 15.00
C THR A 218 23.31 -5.58 16.23
N GLY A 219 21.98 -5.80 16.21
CA GLY A 219 21.06 -5.45 17.28
C GLY A 219 20.59 -3.99 17.25
N ASN A 220 20.73 -3.29 16.11
CA ASN A 220 20.18 -1.95 15.98
C ASN A 220 18.68 -2.01 15.66
N ILE A 221 17.93 -1.06 16.21
CA ILE A 221 16.55 -0.75 15.87
C ILE A 221 16.43 0.72 15.54
N THR A 222 15.58 1.06 14.58
CA THR A 222 15.22 2.46 14.30
C THR A 222 13.92 2.78 15.02
N LEU A 223 14.02 3.65 16.02
CA LEU A 223 12.88 4.19 16.75
C LEU A 223 12.36 5.42 16.02
N ILE A 224 11.05 5.56 15.93
CA ILE A 224 10.39 6.66 15.24
C ILE A 224 9.34 7.23 16.19
N GLY A 225 9.54 8.48 16.61
CA GLY A 225 8.50 9.26 17.28
C GLY A 225 7.61 9.93 16.25
N LYS A 226 6.31 9.91 16.45
CA LYS A 226 5.34 10.51 15.55
C LYS A 226 4.25 11.28 16.28
N LEU A 227 3.85 12.39 15.64
CA LEU A 227 2.56 13.03 15.81
C LEU A 227 1.79 12.81 14.51
N GLU A 228 0.64 12.19 14.56
CA GLU A 228 -0.17 11.87 13.39
C GLU A 228 -1.49 12.67 13.41
N GLU A 229 -1.87 13.19 12.24
CA GLU A 229 -3.18 13.84 11.97
C GLU A 229 -3.58 14.95 12.96
N ASN A 230 -2.60 15.74 13.43
CA ASN A 230 -2.89 16.86 14.30
C ASN A 230 -3.40 18.07 13.50
N ASP A 231 -4.51 18.67 13.92
CA ASP A 231 -5.16 19.80 13.22
C ASP A 231 -4.30 21.05 13.13
N VAL A 232 -3.36 21.22 14.04
CA VAL A 232 -2.52 22.44 14.16
C VAL A 232 -1.17 22.24 13.50
N TYR A 233 -0.50 21.12 13.79
CA TYR A 233 0.87 20.86 13.39
C TYR A 233 0.97 19.86 12.23
N GLY A 234 -0.13 19.20 11.86
CA GLY A 234 -0.15 18.15 10.85
C GLY A 234 0.57 16.89 11.35
N ASN A 235 1.45 16.35 10.51
CA ASN A 235 2.23 15.18 10.87
C ASN A 235 3.69 15.59 11.15
N LEU A 236 4.24 15.07 12.25
CA LEU A 236 5.66 15.20 12.58
C LEU A 236 6.28 13.82 12.75
N GLU A 237 7.54 13.70 12.37
CA GLU A 237 8.30 12.48 12.52
C GLU A 237 9.73 12.78 12.99
N ALA A 238 10.19 12.10 14.03
CA ALA A 238 11.58 12.11 14.47
C ALA A 238 12.09 10.68 14.52
N SER A 239 13.27 10.43 14.01
CA SER A 239 13.83 9.08 14.01
C SER A 239 15.24 9.04 14.58
N ILE A 240 15.56 7.94 15.28
CA ILE A 240 16.89 7.67 15.82
C ILE A 240 17.19 6.17 15.77
N VAL A 241 18.45 5.83 15.55
CA VAL A 241 18.92 4.44 15.58
C VAL A 241 19.55 4.14 16.93
N GLN A 242 19.11 3.03 17.56
CA GLN A 242 19.63 2.58 18.86
C GLN A 242 19.93 1.09 18.87
N LYS A 243 20.97 0.71 19.61
CA LYS A 243 21.37 -0.70 19.78
C LYS A 243 20.63 -1.33 20.96
N TRP A 244 19.29 -1.40 20.84
CA TRP A 244 18.40 -1.95 21.87
C TRP A 244 17.67 -3.22 21.43
N GLY A 245 17.91 -3.64 20.21
CA GLY A 245 17.31 -4.85 19.68
C GLY A 245 18.12 -6.11 19.96
N THR A 246 17.42 -7.25 19.98
CA THR A 246 18.07 -8.56 19.97
C THR A 246 18.59 -8.83 18.56
N PRO A 247 19.91 -9.12 18.38
CA PRO A 247 20.47 -9.41 17.08
C PRO A 247 19.76 -10.61 16.42
N VAL A 248 19.25 -10.42 15.20
CA VAL A 248 18.66 -11.50 14.42
C VAL A 248 19.69 -11.97 13.40
N SER A 249 20.01 -13.26 13.45
CA SER A 249 20.93 -13.85 12.49
C SER A 249 20.27 -13.98 11.12
N ASP A 250 20.94 -13.48 10.07
CA ASP A 250 20.55 -13.70 8.67
C ASP A 250 20.79 -15.16 8.19
N LYS A 251 21.27 -16.02 9.09
CA LYS A 251 21.35 -17.44 8.76
C LYS A 251 19.95 -17.91 8.44
N ILE A 252 19.73 -18.26 7.19
CA ILE A 252 18.56 -19.00 6.76
C ILE A 252 18.49 -20.22 7.66
N ILE A 253 17.61 -20.19 8.66
CA ILE A 253 17.25 -21.41 9.40
C ILE A 253 16.56 -22.23 8.34
N GLU A 254 17.26 -23.24 7.82
CA GLU A 254 16.63 -24.24 6.96
C GLU A 254 15.47 -24.83 7.76
N LEU A 255 14.27 -24.34 7.46
CA LEU A 255 13.06 -24.83 8.10
C LEU A 255 12.96 -26.32 7.74
N PRO A 256 12.92 -27.22 8.73
CA PRO A 256 12.88 -28.68 8.48
C PRO A 256 11.64 -29.12 7.68
N ARG A 257 10.82 -28.20 7.23
CA ARG A 257 9.57 -28.42 6.47
C ARG A 257 9.51 -27.66 5.14
N SER A 258 10.64 -27.25 4.57
CA SER A 258 10.61 -26.70 3.21
C SER A 258 10.17 -27.81 2.24
N LEU A 259 9.31 -27.46 1.27
CA LEU A 259 8.88 -28.38 0.19
C LEU A 259 10.06 -28.93 -0.61
N TRP A 260 11.21 -28.27 -0.53
CA TRP A 260 12.47 -28.68 -1.15
C TRP A 260 13.56 -28.71 -0.07
N SER A 261 13.73 -29.89 0.54
CA SER A 261 14.82 -30.13 1.49
C SER A 261 15.74 -31.22 0.92
N SER A 262 17.04 -30.96 0.97
CA SER A 262 18.06 -31.99 0.64
C SER A 262 18.06 -33.15 1.65
N HIS A 263 17.45 -32.94 2.83
CA HIS A 263 17.36 -33.94 3.89
C HIS A 263 15.88 -34.16 4.28
N PRO A 264 15.14 -34.95 3.48
CA PRO A 264 13.75 -35.25 3.81
C PRO A 264 13.64 -36.08 5.10
N PRO A 265 12.56 -35.95 5.87
CA PRO A 265 12.33 -36.79 7.05
C PRO A 265 12.32 -38.26 6.67
N ILE A 266 13.03 -39.08 7.46
CA ILE A 266 13.23 -40.54 7.17
C ILE A 266 11.90 -41.27 6.97
N TRP A 267 10.86 -40.95 7.75
CA TRP A 267 9.55 -41.58 7.62
C TRP A 267 8.91 -41.31 6.23
N MET A 268 9.10 -40.14 5.65
CA MET A 268 8.59 -39.79 4.34
C MET A 268 9.30 -40.56 3.24
N LEU A 269 10.61 -40.73 3.38
CA LEU A 269 11.41 -41.50 2.46
C LEU A 269 11.03 -43.00 2.50
N VAL A 270 10.81 -43.56 3.70
CA VAL A 270 10.37 -44.96 3.88
C VAL A 270 8.99 -45.19 3.27
N THR A 271 8.02 -44.34 3.55
CA THR A 271 6.67 -44.44 2.98
C THR A 271 6.69 -44.34 1.46
N PHE A 272 7.50 -43.43 0.90
CA PHE A 272 7.67 -43.30 -0.55
C PHE A 272 8.26 -44.58 -1.18
N ILE A 273 9.31 -45.15 -0.59
CA ILE A 273 9.93 -46.41 -1.09
C ILE A 273 8.91 -47.55 -1.05
N ILE A 274 8.15 -47.69 0.05
CA ILE A 274 7.12 -48.75 0.15
C ILE A 274 6.08 -48.59 -0.97
N LEU A 275 5.59 -47.35 -1.19
CA LEU A 275 4.57 -47.08 -2.20
C LEU A 275 5.10 -47.37 -3.61
N VAL A 276 6.31 -46.91 -3.93
CA VAL A 276 6.94 -47.13 -5.23
C VAL A 276 7.16 -48.63 -5.44
N THR A 277 7.66 -49.37 -4.43
CA THR A 277 7.89 -50.82 -4.51
C THR A 277 6.58 -51.58 -4.72
N ALA A 278 5.50 -51.21 -4.03
CA ALA A 278 4.19 -51.82 -4.21
C ALA A 278 3.65 -51.61 -5.64
N VAL A 279 3.74 -50.40 -6.17
CA VAL A 279 3.26 -50.07 -7.53
C VAL A 279 4.09 -50.83 -8.58
N TRP A 280 5.42 -50.73 -8.52
CA TRP A 280 6.29 -51.38 -9.49
C TRP A 280 6.24 -52.92 -9.37
N GLY A 281 6.14 -53.44 -8.15
CA GLY A 281 5.95 -54.87 -7.92
C GLY A 281 4.68 -55.40 -8.58
N HIS A 282 3.59 -54.67 -8.48
CA HIS A 282 2.33 -55.00 -9.15
C HIS A 282 2.47 -55.00 -10.68
N TYR A 283 3.13 -54.02 -11.27
CA TYR A 283 3.39 -54.01 -12.71
C TYR A 283 4.27 -55.15 -13.17
N ILE A 284 5.30 -55.52 -12.40
CA ILE A 284 6.16 -56.65 -12.72
C ILE A 284 5.36 -57.97 -12.75
N VAL A 285 4.47 -58.18 -11.78
CA VAL A 285 3.59 -59.36 -11.73
C VAL A 285 2.67 -59.40 -12.96
N ILE A 286 2.03 -58.30 -13.32
CA ILE A 286 1.16 -58.22 -14.50
C ILE A 286 1.95 -58.55 -15.77
N ILE A 287 3.13 -57.99 -15.94
CA ILE A 287 3.99 -58.24 -17.09
C ILE A 287 4.40 -59.73 -17.14
N TYR A 288 4.75 -60.32 -16.00
CA TYR A 288 5.10 -61.74 -15.90
C TYR A 288 3.91 -62.63 -16.30
N GLU A 289 2.71 -62.34 -15.79
CA GLU A 289 1.51 -63.11 -16.17
C GLU A 289 1.16 -62.96 -17.66
N LEU A 290 1.32 -61.76 -18.25
CA LEU A 290 1.15 -61.58 -19.70
C LEU A 290 2.11 -62.40 -20.52
N PHE A 291 3.39 -62.48 -20.12
CA PHE A 291 4.38 -63.38 -20.80
C PHE A 291 4.05 -64.82 -20.62
N ARG A 292 3.53 -65.20 -19.47
CA ARG A 292 3.11 -66.61 -19.20
C ARG A 292 1.92 -67.00 -20.08
N LEU A 293 0.88 -66.18 -20.14
CA LEU A 293 -0.29 -66.37 -21.00
C LEU A 293 0.08 -66.42 -22.48
N ARG A 294 1.02 -65.59 -22.95
CA ARG A 294 1.52 -65.63 -24.32
C ARG A 294 2.25 -66.99 -24.64
N LYS A 295 2.85 -67.57 -23.65
CA LYS A 295 3.54 -68.88 -23.83
C LYS A 295 2.59 -70.11 -23.81
N GLU A 296 1.39 -69.92 -23.24
CA GLU A 296 0.32 -70.92 -23.12
C GLU A 296 -0.72 -70.79 -24.26
N GLU A 297 -0.42 -70.07 -25.40
CA GLU A 297 -1.30 -70.11 -26.56
C GLU A 297 -1.69 -71.49 -26.95
N PRO A 298 -2.96 -71.86 -27.08
CA PRO A 298 -3.41 -73.20 -27.37
C PRO A 298 -2.90 -73.63 -28.73
N LYS A 299 -2.21 -74.77 -28.78
CA LYS A 299 -1.97 -75.46 -30.03
C LYS A 299 -3.32 -75.72 -30.66
N THR A 300 -3.61 -75.00 -31.75
CA THR A 300 -4.79 -75.27 -32.58
C THR A 300 -4.78 -76.76 -32.94
N VAL A 301 -5.79 -77.48 -32.44
CA VAL A 301 -6.04 -78.83 -32.86
C VAL A 301 -6.58 -78.76 -34.28
N ALA A 302 -5.81 -79.32 -35.22
CA ALA A 302 -6.23 -79.48 -36.60
C ALA A 302 -7.21 -80.64 -36.72
#